data_b77c05af6ff439d03cba1fe63fe61d8c
#
_entry.id   b77c05af6ff439d03cba1fe63fe61d8c
#
_cell.length_a   1.000
_cell.length_b   1.000
_cell.length_c   1.000
_cell.angle_alpha   90.00
_cell.angle_beta   90.00
_cell.angle_gamma   90.00
#
_symmetry.space_group_name_H-M   'P 1'
#
loop_
_entity.id
_entity.type
_entity.pdbx_description
1 polymer ?
#
loop_
_entity_poly.entity_id
_entity_poly.type
_entity_poly.pdbx_seq_one_letter_code
_entity_poly.pdbx_strand_id
1 'polypeptide(L)'
;MKKIIIALITLAFTSTSSIAGPKIEVLHWWTSGGEAAALKVLKDDFAANGGEWLDMPVTGGGGDAANVALKARIVAGDPPSASQIKGPTIQEYDQEGVVAPYN
;
A
#
# COMPACT_ATOMS: atom_id res chain seq x y z
N MET A 1 -2.62 62.73 28.17
CA MET A 1 -2.99 61.83 27.04
C MET A 1 -2.24 60.56 27.17
N LYS A 2 -2.91 59.47 27.46
CA LYS A 2 -2.30 58.12 27.57
C LYS A 2 -2.35 57.52 26.16
N LYS A 3 -1.18 57.29 25.54
CA LYS A 3 -1.09 56.57 24.29
C LYS A 3 -1.17 55.08 24.55
N ILE A 4 -2.27 54.42 24.16
CA ILE A 4 -2.42 53.00 24.20
C ILE A 4 -1.79 52.44 22.94
N ILE A 5 -0.66 51.72 23.11
CA ILE A 5 -0.02 50.97 22.02
C ILE A 5 -0.68 49.58 22.03
N ILE A 6 -1.53 49.36 21.05
CA ILE A 6 -2.11 48.01 20.81
C ILE A 6 -1.05 47.23 20.00
N ALA A 7 -0.34 46.33 20.68
CA ALA A 7 0.54 45.41 19.99
C ALA A 7 -0.33 44.31 19.33
N LEU A 8 -0.43 44.37 18.00
CA LEU A 8 -1.08 43.35 17.20
C LEU A 8 -0.15 42.14 17.13
N ILE A 9 -0.43 41.13 17.95
CA ILE A 9 0.28 39.83 17.86
C ILE A 9 -0.32 39.09 16.67
N THR A 10 0.36 39.13 15.55
CA THR A 10 0.03 38.29 14.39
C THR A 10 0.49 36.86 14.67
N LEU A 11 -0.45 36.02 15.07
CA LEU A 11 -0.20 34.58 15.25
C LEU A 11 -0.13 33.95 13.85
N ALA A 12 1.08 33.76 13.34
CA ALA A 12 1.30 33.05 12.09
C ALA A 12 1.01 31.56 12.30
N PHE A 13 -0.14 31.09 11.85
CA PHE A 13 -0.42 29.68 11.73
C PHE A 13 0.42 29.11 10.58
N THR A 14 1.55 28.52 10.89
CA THR A 14 2.29 27.70 9.94
C THR A 14 1.54 26.39 9.77
N SER A 15 0.72 26.29 8.74
CA SER A 15 0.12 25.03 8.33
C SER A 15 1.22 24.11 7.83
N THR A 16 1.66 23.18 8.65
CA THR A 16 2.52 22.09 8.21
C THR A 16 1.66 21.16 7.38
N SER A 17 1.77 21.26 6.05
CA SER A 17 1.20 20.29 5.14
C SER A 17 1.92 18.97 5.39
N SER A 18 1.27 18.06 6.12
CA SER A 18 1.72 16.67 6.24
C SER A 18 1.55 16.04 4.85
N ILE A 19 2.66 15.77 4.17
CA ILE A 19 2.63 14.99 2.93
C ILE A 19 2.33 13.56 3.35
N ALA A 20 1.15 13.04 2.98
CA ALA A 20 0.81 11.63 3.17
C ALA A 20 1.84 10.76 2.44
N GLY A 21 2.35 9.71 3.09
CA GLY A 21 3.26 8.75 2.49
C GLY A 21 2.58 7.91 1.40
N PRO A 22 3.34 7.04 0.73
CA PRO A 22 2.81 6.18 -0.32
C PRO A 22 1.73 5.24 0.23
N LYS A 23 0.70 5.01 -0.58
CA LYS A 23 -0.40 4.09 -0.27
C LYS A 23 -0.37 2.94 -1.25
N ILE A 24 -0.33 1.71 -0.74
CA ILE A 24 -0.34 0.50 -1.55
C ILE A 24 -1.43 -0.46 -1.11
N GLU A 25 -2.09 -1.08 -2.07
CA GLU A 25 -2.98 -2.22 -1.85
C GLU A 25 -2.23 -3.50 -2.23
N VAL A 26 -2.16 -4.47 -1.32
CA VAL A 26 -1.39 -5.70 -1.50
C VAL A 26 -2.27 -6.93 -1.38
N LEU A 27 -2.38 -7.67 -2.48
CA LEU A 27 -3.08 -8.95 -2.53
C LEU A 27 -2.10 -10.08 -2.17
N HIS A 28 -2.47 -10.92 -1.22
CA HIS A 28 -1.64 -12.03 -0.76
C HIS A 28 -2.48 -13.15 -0.15
N TRP A 29 -1.85 -14.32 0.05
CA TRP A 29 -2.49 -15.47 0.73
C TRP A 29 -1.81 -15.89 2.03
N TRP A 30 -0.90 -15.06 2.55
CA TRP A 30 -0.21 -15.30 3.82
C TRP A 30 -1.08 -14.86 5.01
N THR A 31 -2.12 -15.64 5.29
CA THR A 31 -3.19 -15.29 6.22
C THR A 31 -3.08 -15.95 7.60
N SER A 32 -2.11 -16.86 7.81
CA SER A 32 -1.95 -17.56 9.08
C SER A 32 -0.52 -17.99 9.35
N GLY A 33 -0.23 -18.35 10.59
CA GLY A 33 1.03 -18.95 11.03
C GLY A 33 2.25 -18.08 10.77
N GLY A 34 3.38 -18.71 10.42
CA GLY A 34 4.65 -18.06 10.15
C GLY A 34 4.62 -17.12 8.96
N GLU A 35 3.81 -17.42 7.96
CA GLU A 35 3.63 -16.57 6.78
C GLU A 35 2.98 -15.23 7.15
N ALA A 36 1.92 -15.26 7.95
CA ALA A 36 1.28 -14.04 8.45
C ALA A 36 2.23 -13.22 9.34
N ALA A 37 3.04 -13.88 10.16
CA ALA A 37 4.04 -13.21 10.98
C ALA A 37 5.14 -12.55 10.12
N ALA A 38 5.59 -13.20 9.06
CA ALA A 38 6.57 -12.63 8.13
C ALA A 38 5.99 -11.42 7.39
N LEU A 39 4.75 -11.52 6.90
CA LEU A 39 4.07 -10.41 6.25
C LEU A 39 3.91 -9.20 7.18
N LYS A 40 3.62 -9.46 8.46
CA LYS A 40 3.50 -8.39 9.46
C LYS A 40 4.76 -7.55 9.56
N VAL A 41 5.94 -8.14 9.43
CA VAL A 41 7.22 -7.40 9.45
C VAL A 41 7.26 -6.40 8.31
N LEU A 42 6.87 -6.79 7.10
CA LEU A 42 6.82 -5.89 5.94
C LEU A 42 5.81 -4.76 6.14
N LYS A 43 4.62 -5.08 6.67
CA LYS A 43 3.57 -4.10 6.94
C LYS A 43 4.02 -3.07 7.99
N ASP A 44 4.63 -3.53 9.06
CA ASP A 44 5.12 -2.68 10.14
C ASP A 44 6.27 -1.76 9.64
N ASP A 45 7.19 -2.29 8.85
CA ASP A 45 8.28 -1.50 8.28
C ASP A 45 7.76 -0.44 7.29
N PHE A 46 6.83 -0.81 6.43
CA PHE A 46 6.21 0.14 5.50
C PHE A 46 5.49 1.27 6.23
N ALA A 47 4.74 0.94 7.29
CA ALA A 47 4.07 1.94 8.12
C ALA A 47 5.07 2.83 8.89
N ALA A 48 6.16 2.25 9.43
CA ALA A 48 7.21 2.99 10.12
C ALA A 48 7.93 4.00 9.19
N ASN A 49 7.96 3.73 7.90
CA ASN A 49 8.50 4.62 6.87
C ASN A 49 7.44 5.57 6.26
N GLY A 50 6.29 5.71 6.90
CA GLY A 50 5.24 6.67 6.52
C GLY A 50 4.27 6.18 5.45
N GLY A 51 4.33 4.90 5.07
CA GLY A 51 3.42 4.31 4.10
C GLY A 51 2.08 3.87 4.69
N GLU A 52 1.06 3.78 3.87
CA GLU A 52 -0.23 3.18 4.20
C GLU A 52 -0.40 1.88 3.44
N TRP A 53 -0.48 0.78 4.18
CA TRP A 53 -0.70 -0.56 3.62
C TRP A 53 -2.18 -0.91 3.66
N LEU A 54 -2.79 -1.07 2.49
CA LEU A 54 -4.14 -1.62 2.34
C LEU A 54 -4.04 -3.13 2.16
N ASP A 55 -4.44 -3.86 3.15
CA ASP A 55 -4.36 -5.32 3.15
C ASP A 55 -5.50 -5.93 2.34
N MET A 56 -5.14 -6.80 1.40
CA MET A 56 -6.10 -7.60 0.62
C MET A 56 -5.79 -9.10 0.76
N PRO A 57 -6.09 -9.69 1.92
CA PRO A 57 -5.84 -11.10 2.16
C PRO A 57 -6.86 -11.98 1.43
N VAL A 58 -6.37 -13.02 0.77
CA VAL A 58 -7.20 -14.08 0.17
C VAL A 58 -6.76 -15.42 0.73
N THR A 59 -7.54 -15.97 1.63
CA THR A 59 -7.25 -17.26 2.26
C THR A 59 -7.24 -18.38 1.23
N GLY A 60 -6.23 -19.23 1.30
CA GLY A 60 -6.09 -20.41 0.43
C GLY A 60 -4.63 -20.76 0.19
N GLY A 61 -4.20 -21.91 0.68
CA GLY A 61 -2.83 -22.41 0.53
C GLY A 61 -2.42 -22.49 -0.94
N GLY A 62 -1.19 -22.10 -1.24
CA GLY A 62 -0.65 -22.14 -2.57
C GLY A 62 -1.07 -21.01 -3.53
N GLY A 63 -2.03 -20.16 -3.15
CA GLY A 63 -2.36 -18.93 -3.87
C GLY A 63 -3.34 -19.08 -5.05
N ASP A 64 -3.98 -20.20 -5.24
CA ASP A 64 -4.90 -20.40 -6.37
C ASP A 64 -6.11 -19.45 -6.29
N ALA A 65 -6.74 -19.34 -5.11
CA ALA A 65 -7.84 -18.40 -4.90
C ALA A 65 -7.39 -16.95 -5.05
N ALA A 66 -6.20 -16.60 -4.56
CA ALA A 66 -5.62 -15.29 -4.72
C ALA A 66 -5.37 -14.95 -6.20
N ASN A 67 -4.90 -15.91 -7.00
CA ASN A 67 -4.68 -15.72 -8.42
C ASN A 67 -6.00 -15.48 -9.18
N VAL A 68 -7.08 -16.19 -8.82
CA VAL A 68 -8.41 -15.94 -9.37
C VAL A 68 -8.88 -14.53 -9.04
N ALA A 69 -8.73 -14.09 -7.81
CA ALA A 69 -9.08 -12.73 -7.39
C ALA A 69 -8.26 -11.66 -8.12
N LEU A 70 -6.96 -11.90 -8.29
CA LEU A 70 -6.08 -11.01 -9.04
C LEU A 70 -6.51 -10.88 -10.51
N LYS A 71 -6.76 -12.00 -11.18
CA LYS A 71 -7.23 -11.99 -12.57
C LYS A 71 -8.54 -11.22 -12.73
N ALA A 72 -9.48 -11.39 -11.81
CA ALA A 72 -10.73 -10.64 -11.83
C ALA A 72 -10.51 -9.12 -11.72
N ARG A 73 -9.60 -8.68 -10.86
CA ARG A 73 -9.22 -7.28 -10.70
C ARG A 73 -8.53 -6.71 -11.94
N ILE A 74 -7.65 -7.48 -12.56
CA ILE A 74 -6.96 -7.10 -13.81
C ILE A 74 -7.98 -6.92 -14.95
N VAL A 75 -8.89 -7.87 -15.13
CA VAL A 75 -9.95 -7.79 -16.16
C VAL A 75 -10.87 -6.59 -15.93
N ALA A 76 -11.18 -6.27 -14.69
CA ALA A 76 -11.99 -5.10 -14.34
C ALA A 76 -11.26 -3.75 -14.54
N GLY A 77 -9.96 -3.76 -14.87
CA GLY A 77 -9.17 -2.54 -15.01
C GLY A 77 -8.81 -1.88 -13.68
N ASP A 78 -8.91 -2.61 -12.57
CA ASP A 78 -8.64 -2.14 -11.21
C ASP A 78 -7.69 -3.10 -10.47
N PRO A 79 -6.46 -3.30 -10.95
CA PRO A 79 -5.49 -4.17 -10.29
C PRO A 79 -5.03 -3.59 -8.96
N PRO A 80 -4.63 -4.42 -7.98
CA PRO A 80 -3.96 -3.95 -6.77
C PRO A 80 -2.60 -3.34 -7.10
N SER A 81 -2.04 -2.55 -6.18
CA SER A 81 -0.70 -1.94 -6.35
C SER A 81 0.40 -3.00 -6.42
N ALA A 82 0.24 -4.08 -5.65
CA ALA A 82 1.16 -5.21 -5.62
C ALA A 82 0.40 -6.51 -5.34
N SER A 83 0.95 -7.61 -5.78
CA SER A 83 0.39 -8.93 -5.52
C SER A 83 1.48 -9.95 -5.27
N GLN A 84 1.23 -10.84 -4.33
CA GLN A 84 2.01 -12.05 -4.19
C GLN A 84 1.72 -12.96 -5.39
N ILE A 85 2.77 -13.42 -6.06
CA ILE A 85 2.71 -14.32 -7.21
C ILE A 85 3.79 -15.37 -7.07
N LYS A 86 3.58 -16.56 -7.57
CA LYS A 86 4.57 -17.64 -7.54
C LYS A 86 4.71 -18.34 -8.89
N GLY A 87 5.88 -18.94 -9.09
CA GLY A 87 6.16 -19.85 -10.20
C GLY A 87 5.99 -19.19 -11.57
N PRO A 88 5.57 -19.95 -12.58
CA PRO A 88 5.49 -19.48 -13.97
C PRO A 88 4.41 -18.41 -14.19
N THR A 89 3.48 -18.21 -13.27
CA THR A 89 2.44 -17.18 -13.36
C THR A 89 3.03 -15.77 -13.50
N ILE A 90 4.22 -15.51 -12.95
CA ILE A 90 4.91 -14.22 -13.15
C ILE A 90 5.22 -13.98 -14.62
N GLN A 91 5.70 -15.03 -15.32
CA GLN A 91 6.03 -14.93 -16.74
C GLN A 91 4.77 -14.73 -17.61
N GLU A 92 3.66 -15.36 -17.24
CA GLU A 92 2.38 -15.15 -17.92
C GLU A 92 1.95 -13.68 -17.83
N TYR A 93 1.98 -13.09 -16.65
CA TYR A 93 1.62 -11.69 -16.46
C TYR A 93 2.60 -10.71 -17.12
N ASP A 94 3.88 -11.05 -17.17
CA ASP A 94 4.86 -10.25 -17.90
C ASP A 94 4.58 -10.26 -19.40
N GLN A 95 4.30 -11.42 -19.98
CA GLN A 95 3.93 -11.57 -21.39
C GLN A 95 2.63 -10.85 -21.74
N GLU A 96 1.67 -10.81 -20.81
CA GLU A 96 0.40 -10.08 -20.96
C GLU A 96 0.57 -8.57 -20.75
N GLY A 97 1.73 -8.10 -20.32
CA GLY A 97 2.03 -6.69 -20.11
C GLY A 97 1.31 -6.07 -18.89
N VAL A 98 0.89 -6.88 -17.91
CA VAL A 98 0.14 -6.43 -16.75
C VAL A 98 1.00 -6.13 -15.52
N VAL A 99 2.29 -6.44 -15.57
CA VAL A 99 3.24 -6.10 -14.52
C VAL A 99 4.11 -4.92 -14.91
N ALA A 100 4.44 -4.08 -13.93
CA ALA A 100 5.34 -2.97 -14.15
C ALA A 100 6.79 -3.47 -14.33
N PRO A 101 7.58 -2.85 -15.23
CA PRO A 101 8.98 -3.20 -15.37
C PRO A 101 9.74 -2.88 -14.07
N TYR A 102 10.63 -3.77 -13.68
CA TYR A 102 11.56 -3.54 -12.59
C TYR A 102 12.89 -3.03 -13.19
N ASN A 103 13.21 -1.78 -12.89
CA ASN A 103 14.46 -1.13 -13.32
C ASN A 103 15.39 -0.90 -12.12
#